data_702e908cbff9e859c4c4784b87003b9f
#
_entry.id   702e908cbff9e859c4c4784b87003b9f
#
_cell.length_a   1.000
_cell.length_b   1.000
_cell.length_c   1.000
_cell.angle_alpha   90.00
_cell.angle_beta   90.00
_cell.angle_gamma   90.00
#
_symmetry.space_group_name_H-M   'P 1'
#
loop_
_entity.id
_entity.type
_entity.pdbx_description
1 polymer ?
#
loop_
_entity_poly.entity_id
_entity_poly.type
_entity_poly.pdbx_seq_one_letter_code
_entity_poly.pdbx_strand_id
1 'polypeptide(L)'
;MSKKVLIANRGEIAIRVARTCRKLNVKASCIYSDADKDSLHIKCCEQALNIGGSIPSESYLRSDKIINAAKKLGCDSIHPGYGFLSENPKFADLCKDEDLIFIGPPCEALHISGDKVRARKVASKVAPVVDGYEVSQESDAIKQAERIGYPVILKAVEGGGGRGLRIVKSSEELKKAFISSKNEAMISFGSDRMYIERYLENPRHIEVQILADKSSIIHLGERECSIQRRHQKLIEETPSPALTKEMRSKITETAIAIMKEIGYENAGTVEFLFKDGKFYFMEVNARIQVEHPITEMVTGVDIVEQQIHVALGNGLSIKQRDIKSRGHAIECRINAEHPISFIPFQGTVKKFIAPEGDGIRVDTALYSGYSIPIFYDSLIAKLICFGKDRNKTIEKMKHSLMSFRISGIPSTIPFHISSLNDRRFVDGIYDTSFVNEIRPFSSKDGEIAAAILSLLPKRIEFIRSKEEDPWMRSRFDWIDSFDIHHISSRWSQ
;
A
#
# COMPACT_ATOMS: atom_id res chain seq x y z
N MET A 1 -3.91 34.84 4.53
CA MET A 1 -3.47 34.41 3.18
C MET A 1 -4.01 33.01 2.90
N SER A 2 -4.53 32.75 1.72
CA SER A 2 -5.00 31.43 1.31
C SER A 2 -3.79 30.49 1.24
N LYS A 3 -3.76 29.46 2.11
CA LYS A 3 -2.65 28.48 2.14
C LYS A 3 -2.63 27.68 0.85
N LYS A 4 -1.43 27.35 0.37
CA LYS A 4 -1.22 26.63 -0.88
C LYS A 4 -0.28 25.44 -0.67
N VAL A 5 -0.76 24.24 -1.01
CA VAL A 5 -0.04 22.98 -0.84
C VAL A 5 0.64 22.57 -2.15
N LEU A 6 1.93 22.25 -2.09
CA LEU A 6 2.58 21.47 -3.14
C LEU A 6 2.38 19.99 -2.87
N ILE A 7 1.85 19.26 -3.84
CA ILE A 7 1.75 17.79 -3.80
C ILE A 7 3.03 17.21 -4.40
N ALA A 8 3.92 16.73 -3.53
CA ALA A 8 5.22 16.19 -3.91
C ALA A 8 5.13 14.67 -4.17
N ASN A 9 4.18 14.27 -4.99
CA ASN A 9 3.94 12.88 -5.36
C ASN A 9 3.25 12.78 -6.72
N ARG A 10 2.92 11.57 -7.16
CA ARG A 10 2.34 11.26 -8.46
C ARG A 10 1.14 10.29 -8.34
N GLY A 11 0.49 10.05 -9.48
CA GLY A 11 -0.50 8.99 -9.59
C GLY A 11 -1.74 9.22 -8.72
N GLU A 12 -2.29 8.13 -8.19
CA GLU A 12 -3.57 8.17 -7.46
C GLU A 12 -3.48 8.96 -6.16
N ILE A 13 -2.35 8.89 -5.43
CA ILE A 13 -2.20 9.62 -4.17
C ILE A 13 -2.14 11.13 -4.38
N ALA A 14 -1.54 11.59 -5.48
CA ALA A 14 -1.55 13.01 -5.80
C ALA A 14 -2.98 13.50 -6.09
N ILE A 15 -3.79 12.71 -6.81
CA ILE A 15 -5.21 12.99 -7.04
C ILE A 15 -5.99 12.98 -5.72
N ARG A 16 -5.69 12.00 -4.85
CA ARG A 16 -6.34 11.87 -3.53
C ARG A 16 -6.12 13.12 -2.67
N VAL A 17 -4.87 13.60 -2.59
CA VAL A 17 -4.52 14.81 -1.84
C VAL A 17 -5.17 16.05 -2.48
N ALA A 18 -5.11 16.20 -3.81
CA ALA A 18 -5.73 17.31 -4.52
C ALA A 18 -7.25 17.40 -4.28
N ARG A 19 -7.93 16.24 -4.21
CA ARG A 19 -9.36 16.16 -3.89
C ARG A 19 -9.68 16.72 -2.51
N THR A 20 -8.88 16.37 -1.50
CA THR A 20 -9.05 16.91 -0.14
C THR A 20 -8.71 18.39 -0.06
N CYS A 21 -7.63 18.85 -0.71
CA CYS A 21 -7.34 20.28 -0.78
C CYS A 21 -8.51 21.07 -1.34
N ARG A 22 -9.13 20.59 -2.43
CA ARG A 22 -10.33 21.21 -3.03
C ARG A 22 -11.51 21.24 -2.06
N LYS A 23 -11.77 20.14 -1.33
CA LYS A 23 -12.81 20.05 -0.30
C LYS A 23 -12.60 21.10 0.81
N LEU A 24 -11.34 21.33 1.18
CA LEU A 24 -10.95 22.29 2.22
C LEU A 24 -10.80 23.75 1.71
N ASN A 25 -11.07 24.01 0.42
CA ASN A 25 -10.78 25.31 -0.22
C ASN A 25 -9.30 25.75 -0.07
N VAL A 26 -8.39 24.79 0.00
CA VAL A 26 -6.95 24.98 -0.02
C VAL A 26 -6.44 24.84 -1.45
N LYS A 27 -5.65 25.80 -1.92
CA LYS A 27 -5.06 25.71 -3.25
C LYS A 27 -4.04 24.58 -3.34
N ALA A 28 -4.03 23.83 -4.43
CA ALA A 28 -3.09 22.75 -4.66
C ALA A 28 -2.33 22.94 -5.96
N SER A 29 -1.02 22.75 -5.88
CA SER A 29 -0.13 22.60 -7.04
C SER A 29 0.52 21.23 -7.00
N CYS A 30 0.92 20.69 -8.13
CA CYS A 30 1.62 19.40 -8.18
C CYS A 30 2.90 19.49 -9.00
N ILE A 31 3.74 18.48 -8.82
CA ILE A 31 4.93 18.25 -9.64
C ILE A 31 4.74 17.02 -10.50
N TYR A 32 5.51 16.95 -11.60
CA TYR A 32 5.55 15.76 -12.44
C TYR A 32 6.91 15.58 -13.10
N SER A 33 7.30 14.34 -13.37
CA SER A 33 8.47 13.99 -14.18
C SER A 33 8.13 13.92 -15.66
N ASP A 34 9.15 13.82 -16.52
CA ASP A 34 8.94 13.67 -17.97
C ASP A 34 8.09 12.45 -18.34
N ALA A 35 8.21 11.36 -17.55
CA ALA A 35 7.39 10.16 -17.74
C ALA A 35 5.90 10.36 -17.37
N ASP A 36 5.60 11.33 -16.53
CA ASP A 36 4.25 11.60 -16.03
C ASP A 36 3.55 12.78 -16.75
N LYS A 37 4.12 13.32 -17.82
CA LYS A 37 3.58 14.47 -18.56
C LYS A 37 2.10 14.33 -18.96
N ASP A 38 1.64 13.10 -19.17
CA ASP A 38 0.26 12.78 -19.54
C ASP A 38 -0.57 12.24 -18.38
N SER A 39 0.00 12.23 -17.15
CA SER A 39 -0.69 11.67 -15.98
C SER A 39 -1.85 12.54 -15.51
N LEU A 40 -2.95 11.90 -15.11
CA LEU A 40 -4.19 12.57 -14.73
C LEU A 40 -4.02 13.54 -13.54
N HIS A 41 -3.08 13.28 -12.62
CA HIS A 41 -2.88 14.13 -11.45
C HIS A 41 -2.50 15.58 -11.81
N ILE A 42 -1.84 15.79 -12.94
CA ILE A 42 -1.49 17.13 -13.45
C ILE A 42 -2.74 17.99 -13.66
N LYS A 43 -3.83 17.36 -14.14
CA LYS A 43 -5.10 18.03 -14.42
C LYS A 43 -5.96 18.27 -13.16
N CYS A 44 -5.57 17.67 -12.03
CA CYS A 44 -6.33 17.76 -10.79
C CYS A 44 -5.91 18.94 -9.90
N CYS A 45 -4.79 19.59 -10.21
CA CYS A 45 -4.23 20.72 -9.48
C CYS A 45 -4.41 22.02 -10.26
N GLU A 46 -4.35 23.17 -9.58
CA GLU A 46 -4.45 24.49 -10.23
C GLU A 46 -3.21 24.77 -11.12
N GLN A 47 -2.05 24.30 -10.68
CA GLN A 47 -0.78 24.47 -11.39
C GLN A 47 0.03 23.19 -11.26
N ALA A 48 0.82 22.88 -12.28
CA ALA A 48 1.73 21.74 -12.31
C ALA A 48 3.09 22.18 -12.85
N LEU A 49 4.18 21.68 -12.24
CA LEU A 49 5.54 21.99 -12.67
C LEU A 49 6.31 20.70 -12.99
N ASN A 50 6.92 20.67 -14.17
CA ASN A 50 7.85 19.61 -14.54
C ASN A 50 9.14 19.76 -13.71
N ILE A 51 9.58 18.67 -13.08
CA ILE A 51 10.80 18.61 -12.27
C ILE A 51 11.92 17.79 -12.93
N GLY A 52 11.76 17.44 -14.21
CA GLY A 52 12.75 16.78 -15.08
C GLY A 52 12.65 15.26 -15.09
N GLY A 53 13.74 14.59 -15.30
CA GLY A 53 13.94 13.20 -15.68
C GLY A 53 12.92 12.16 -15.24
N SER A 54 12.77 11.12 -16.05
CA SER A 54 11.76 10.08 -15.86
C SER A 54 12.02 9.17 -14.64
N ILE A 55 13.31 8.94 -14.30
CA ILE A 55 13.66 8.11 -13.15
C ILE A 55 13.51 8.88 -11.82
N PRO A 56 13.10 8.20 -10.72
CA PRO A 56 12.88 8.87 -9.43
C PRO A 56 14.08 9.67 -8.93
N SER A 57 15.31 9.18 -9.10
CA SER A 57 16.53 9.85 -8.66
C SER A 57 16.84 11.18 -9.39
N GLU A 58 16.18 11.42 -10.51
CA GLU A 58 16.31 12.67 -11.28
C GLU A 58 15.14 13.63 -11.06
N SER A 59 14.06 13.16 -10.40
CA SER A 59 12.80 13.88 -10.22
C SER A 59 12.27 13.80 -8.78
N TYR A 60 11.41 12.85 -8.46
CA TYR A 60 10.67 12.76 -7.19
C TYR A 60 11.54 12.50 -5.94
N LEU A 61 12.80 12.06 -6.10
CA LEU A 61 13.78 11.92 -5.01
C LEU A 61 14.75 13.12 -4.91
N ARG A 62 14.54 14.16 -5.71
CA ARG A 62 15.35 15.39 -5.71
C ARG A 62 14.72 16.44 -4.81
N SER A 63 15.15 16.47 -3.55
CA SER A 63 14.69 17.44 -2.55
C SER A 63 14.86 18.88 -3.02
N ASP A 64 16.00 19.22 -3.62
CA ASP A 64 16.30 20.54 -4.17
C ASP A 64 15.31 20.98 -5.24
N LYS A 65 14.95 20.08 -6.17
CA LYS A 65 13.97 20.37 -7.23
C LYS A 65 12.56 20.58 -6.66
N ILE A 66 12.18 19.78 -5.65
CA ILE A 66 10.86 19.87 -5.01
C ILE A 66 10.73 21.18 -4.23
N ILE A 67 11.74 21.57 -3.46
CA ILE A 67 11.77 22.87 -2.76
C ILE A 67 11.70 24.04 -3.75
N ASN A 68 12.52 23.99 -4.81
CA ASN A 68 12.48 25.03 -5.85
C ASN A 68 11.10 25.10 -6.54
N ALA A 69 10.43 23.95 -6.75
CA ALA A 69 9.08 23.91 -7.29
C ALA A 69 8.07 24.56 -6.34
N ALA A 70 8.15 24.28 -5.03
CA ALA A 70 7.30 24.89 -4.01
C ALA A 70 7.43 26.42 -4.04
N LYS A 71 8.67 26.93 -4.04
CA LYS A 71 8.96 28.37 -4.10
C LYS A 71 8.44 29.01 -5.38
N LYS A 72 8.73 28.42 -6.55
CA LYS A 72 8.29 28.93 -7.86
C LYS A 72 6.77 29.01 -7.98
N LEU A 73 6.07 28.03 -7.39
CA LEU A 73 4.62 27.95 -7.43
C LEU A 73 3.95 28.74 -6.28
N GLY A 74 4.74 29.36 -5.40
CA GLY A 74 4.24 30.10 -4.24
C GLY A 74 3.46 29.23 -3.26
N CYS A 75 3.92 28.01 -3.04
CA CYS A 75 3.38 27.10 -2.02
C CYS A 75 4.04 27.36 -0.67
N ASP A 76 3.28 27.28 0.40
CA ASP A 76 3.74 27.43 1.79
C ASP A 76 3.86 26.09 2.53
N SER A 77 3.41 25.01 1.90
CA SER A 77 3.42 23.69 2.50
C SER A 77 3.61 22.59 1.42
N ILE A 78 4.13 21.43 1.85
CA ILE A 78 4.40 20.28 0.99
C ILE A 78 3.73 19.05 1.57
N HIS A 79 2.87 18.38 0.77
CA HIS A 79 2.32 17.06 1.09
C HIS A 79 3.10 15.99 0.33
N PRO A 80 3.87 15.13 1.02
CA PRO A 80 4.72 14.15 0.36
C PRO A 80 3.97 12.89 -0.11
N GLY A 81 2.71 12.68 0.32
CA GLY A 81 1.98 11.44 0.09
C GLY A 81 2.62 10.25 0.79
N TYR A 82 2.85 9.18 0.06
CA TYR A 82 3.60 7.98 0.51
C TYR A 82 4.71 7.62 -0.48
N GLY A 83 5.73 6.87 -0.03
CA GLY A 83 6.93 6.57 -0.83
C GLY A 83 7.78 7.82 -1.08
N PHE A 84 8.72 7.74 -2.01
CA PHE A 84 9.68 8.81 -2.34
C PHE A 84 10.30 9.47 -1.09
N LEU A 85 10.01 10.75 -0.85
CA LEU A 85 10.58 11.51 0.27
C LEU A 85 9.66 11.61 1.49
N SER A 86 8.54 10.87 1.53
CA SER A 86 7.56 10.97 2.62
C SER A 86 8.10 10.57 4.00
N GLU A 87 9.09 9.71 4.05
CA GLU A 87 9.74 9.25 5.29
C GLU A 87 11.20 9.70 5.38
N ASN A 88 11.57 10.73 4.61
CA ASN A 88 12.95 11.23 4.60
C ASN A 88 13.13 12.39 5.59
N PRO A 89 13.86 12.18 6.72
CA PRO A 89 14.02 13.22 7.74
C PRO A 89 14.81 14.41 7.22
N LYS A 90 15.82 14.21 6.36
CA LYS A 90 16.60 15.32 5.76
C LYS A 90 15.74 16.20 4.86
N PHE A 91 14.72 15.63 4.20
CA PHE A 91 13.80 16.42 3.41
C PHE A 91 12.84 17.24 4.31
N ALA A 92 12.38 16.67 5.42
CA ALA A 92 11.56 17.39 6.40
C ALA A 92 12.33 18.55 7.03
N ASP A 93 13.63 18.36 7.39
CA ASP A 93 14.50 19.43 7.87
C ASP A 93 14.69 20.50 6.80
N LEU A 94 14.98 20.11 5.56
CA LEU A 94 15.14 21.06 4.46
C LEU A 94 13.88 21.89 4.23
N CYS A 95 12.68 21.29 4.35
CA CYS A 95 11.43 22.06 4.29
C CYS A 95 11.39 23.15 5.38
N LYS A 96 11.75 22.79 6.61
CA LYS A 96 11.78 23.70 7.74
C LYS A 96 12.81 24.84 7.54
N ASP A 97 14.01 24.53 7.06
CA ASP A 97 15.06 25.51 6.78
C ASP A 97 14.67 26.50 5.68
N GLU A 98 13.73 26.10 4.82
CA GLU A 98 13.22 26.90 3.70
C GLU A 98 11.83 27.50 3.97
N ASP A 99 11.42 27.58 5.26
CA ASP A 99 10.14 28.13 5.72
C ASP A 99 8.90 27.44 5.08
N LEU A 100 9.02 26.16 4.73
CA LEU A 100 7.94 25.35 4.16
C LEU A 100 7.41 24.35 5.20
N ILE A 101 6.09 24.28 5.33
CA ILE A 101 5.44 23.32 6.23
C ILE A 101 5.49 21.93 5.58
N PHE A 102 6.17 20.96 6.20
CA PHE A 102 6.09 19.57 5.84
C PHE A 102 4.80 18.95 6.40
N ILE A 103 3.89 18.49 5.54
CA ILE A 103 2.64 17.82 5.96
C ILE A 103 2.94 16.36 6.27
N GLY A 104 3.34 16.11 7.49
CA GLY A 104 3.80 14.83 8.00
C GLY A 104 4.26 14.93 9.44
N PRO A 105 4.88 13.88 9.99
CA PRO A 105 5.38 13.88 11.35
C PRO A 105 6.61 14.79 11.53
N PRO A 106 6.95 15.14 12.79
CA PRO A 106 8.17 15.87 13.12
C PRO A 106 9.43 15.11 12.68
N CYS A 107 10.50 15.83 12.38
CA CYS A 107 11.76 15.25 11.91
C CYS A 107 12.33 14.20 12.87
N GLU A 108 12.27 14.43 14.18
CA GLU A 108 12.73 13.45 15.18
C GLU A 108 11.94 12.15 15.14
N ALA A 109 10.61 12.22 14.94
CA ALA A 109 9.77 11.05 14.77
C ALA A 109 10.12 10.27 13.48
N LEU A 110 10.47 10.98 12.40
CA LEU A 110 10.99 10.37 11.17
C LEU A 110 12.33 9.66 11.39
N HIS A 111 13.25 10.27 12.14
CA HIS A 111 14.52 9.66 12.49
C HIS A 111 14.35 8.39 13.35
N ILE A 112 13.46 8.42 14.33
CA ILE A 112 13.19 7.24 15.17
C ILE A 112 12.52 6.14 14.35
N SER A 113 11.51 6.46 13.57
CA SER A 113 10.74 5.48 12.80
C SER A 113 11.55 4.86 11.65
N GLY A 114 12.44 5.64 11.03
CA GLY A 114 13.30 5.19 9.93
C GLY A 114 14.46 4.28 10.36
N ASP A 115 14.85 4.29 11.63
CA ASP A 115 15.87 3.41 12.19
C ASP A 115 15.20 2.26 12.96
N LYS A 116 15.26 1.04 12.42
CA LYS A 116 14.61 -0.15 13.01
C LYS A 116 15.08 -0.46 14.43
N VAL A 117 16.36 -0.20 14.74
CA VAL A 117 16.92 -0.44 16.08
C VAL A 117 16.37 0.57 17.08
N ARG A 118 16.32 1.84 16.69
CA ARG A 118 15.76 2.92 17.53
C ARG A 118 14.26 2.72 17.75
N ALA A 119 13.49 2.51 16.68
CA ALA A 119 12.06 2.28 16.75
C ALA A 119 11.73 1.09 17.68
N ARG A 120 12.46 -0.02 17.51
CA ARG A 120 12.31 -1.20 18.34
C ARG A 120 12.68 -0.95 19.81
N LYS A 121 13.77 -0.23 20.08
CA LYS A 121 14.19 0.15 21.43
C LYS A 121 13.12 0.99 22.13
N VAL A 122 12.52 1.91 21.40
CA VAL A 122 11.41 2.72 21.94
C VAL A 122 10.18 1.83 22.17
N ALA A 123 9.77 1.05 21.18
CA ALA A 123 8.60 0.19 21.28
C ALA A 123 8.71 -0.86 22.40
N SER A 124 9.92 -1.41 22.65
CA SER A 124 10.13 -2.45 23.67
C SER A 124 9.84 -2.00 25.09
N LYS A 125 9.72 -0.72 25.35
CA LYS A 125 9.31 -0.19 26.67
C LYS A 125 7.83 -0.43 26.97
N VAL A 126 7.01 -0.53 25.91
CA VAL A 126 5.53 -0.55 26.05
C VAL A 126 4.85 -1.65 25.25
N ALA A 127 5.59 -2.38 24.41
CA ALA A 127 5.07 -3.43 23.52
C ALA A 127 5.97 -4.65 23.49
N PRO A 128 5.41 -5.85 23.28
CA PRO A 128 6.19 -7.02 22.94
C PRO A 128 6.92 -6.81 21.60
N VAL A 129 8.18 -7.20 21.55
CA VAL A 129 9.02 -7.18 20.34
C VAL A 129 9.56 -8.59 20.10
N VAL A 130 9.81 -8.94 18.85
CA VAL A 130 10.43 -10.24 18.52
C VAL A 130 11.90 -10.22 18.98
N ASP A 131 12.46 -11.28 19.55
CA ASP A 131 13.87 -11.31 19.97
C ASP A 131 14.80 -11.03 18.79
N GLY A 132 15.73 -10.09 18.94
CA GLY A 132 16.65 -9.72 17.86
C GLY A 132 17.73 -8.74 18.30
N TYR A 133 18.79 -8.68 17.49
CA TYR A 133 20.03 -7.98 17.82
C TYR A 133 20.64 -7.34 16.57
N GLU A 134 21.24 -6.15 16.75
CA GLU A 134 22.12 -5.57 15.74
C GLU A 134 23.42 -6.37 15.72
N VAL A 135 23.92 -6.66 14.52
CA VAL A 135 25.10 -7.48 14.30
C VAL A 135 26.03 -6.82 13.26
N SER A 136 27.30 -6.72 13.58
CA SER A 136 28.30 -6.07 12.71
C SER A 136 29.20 -7.06 11.96
N GLN A 137 29.37 -8.26 12.52
CA GLN A 137 30.24 -9.32 12.00
C GLN A 137 29.49 -10.64 11.89
N GLU A 138 29.94 -11.51 10.97
CA GLU A 138 29.39 -12.85 10.75
C GLU A 138 29.41 -13.70 12.02
N SER A 139 30.51 -13.70 12.77
CA SER A 139 30.66 -14.46 14.03
C SER A 139 29.66 -14.01 15.09
N ASP A 140 29.38 -12.71 15.19
CA ASP A 140 28.39 -12.18 16.10
C ASP A 140 26.97 -12.58 15.65
N ALA A 141 26.69 -12.50 14.36
CA ALA A 141 25.41 -12.93 13.79
C ALA A 141 25.10 -14.43 14.10
N ILE A 142 26.11 -15.30 13.96
CA ILE A 142 25.97 -16.73 14.29
C ILE A 142 25.67 -16.91 15.78
N LYS A 143 26.44 -16.25 16.66
CA LYS A 143 26.23 -16.32 18.12
C LYS A 143 24.81 -15.87 18.52
N GLN A 144 24.32 -14.77 17.92
CA GLN A 144 22.97 -14.29 18.23
C GLN A 144 21.91 -15.22 17.65
N ALA A 145 22.11 -15.77 16.45
CA ALA A 145 21.18 -16.74 15.85
C ALA A 145 21.06 -18.01 16.69
N GLU A 146 22.14 -18.53 17.22
CA GLU A 146 22.14 -19.69 18.14
C GLU A 146 21.39 -19.38 19.45
N ARG A 147 21.56 -18.15 19.96
CA ARG A 147 20.82 -17.71 21.17
C ARG A 147 19.33 -17.59 20.94
N ILE A 148 18.92 -17.04 19.77
CA ILE A 148 17.51 -16.86 19.39
C ILE A 148 16.85 -18.20 19.04
N GLY A 149 17.61 -19.12 18.43
CA GLY A 149 17.14 -20.34 17.79
C GLY A 149 16.68 -20.10 16.34
N TYR A 150 17.05 -21.03 15.46
CA TYR A 150 16.62 -21.01 14.05
C TYR A 150 15.15 -21.43 13.91
N PRO A 151 14.41 -20.94 12.90
CA PRO A 151 14.86 -20.02 11.84
C PRO A 151 14.96 -18.57 12.34
N VAL A 152 15.91 -17.83 11.76
CA VAL A 152 16.08 -16.39 11.98
C VAL A 152 15.92 -15.61 10.67
N ILE A 153 15.66 -14.32 10.77
CA ILE A 153 15.64 -13.42 9.62
C ILE A 153 16.73 -12.35 9.76
N LEU A 154 17.52 -12.19 8.71
CA LEU A 154 18.53 -11.16 8.60
C LEU A 154 17.98 -9.98 7.81
N LYS A 155 18.18 -8.75 8.32
CA LYS A 155 17.63 -7.49 7.76
C LYS A 155 18.71 -6.41 7.72
N ALA A 156 18.64 -5.51 6.75
CA ALA A 156 19.34 -4.22 6.83
C ALA A 156 18.65 -3.31 7.85
N VAL A 157 19.41 -2.58 8.67
CA VAL A 157 18.87 -1.66 9.69
C VAL A 157 18.10 -0.52 9.02
N GLU A 158 18.70 0.15 8.04
CA GLU A 158 18.09 1.24 7.27
C GLU A 158 17.19 0.76 6.11
N GLY A 159 17.02 -0.55 5.95
CA GLY A 159 16.22 -1.14 4.88
C GLY A 159 14.72 -0.99 5.09
N GLY A 160 13.97 -0.80 4.00
CA GLY A 160 12.51 -0.73 3.97
C GLY A 160 11.91 -1.51 2.81
N GLY A 161 10.55 -1.69 2.82
CA GLY A 161 9.82 -2.31 1.72
C GLY A 161 10.19 -3.76 1.42
N GLY A 162 10.70 -4.51 2.40
CA GLY A 162 11.05 -5.94 2.23
C GLY A 162 12.36 -6.21 1.50
N ARG A 163 13.15 -5.20 1.16
CA ARG A 163 14.46 -5.37 0.52
C ARG A 163 15.52 -5.72 1.56
N GLY A 164 16.49 -6.58 1.17
CA GLY A 164 17.59 -7.00 2.06
C GLY A 164 17.14 -7.93 3.20
N LEU A 165 15.99 -8.61 3.07
CA LEU A 165 15.52 -9.61 4.03
C LEU A 165 15.94 -11.01 3.58
N ARG A 166 16.51 -11.80 4.50
CA ARG A 166 16.84 -13.21 4.23
C ARG A 166 16.46 -14.09 5.41
N ILE A 167 15.58 -15.06 5.15
CA ILE A 167 15.26 -16.11 6.12
C ILE A 167 16.39 -17.12 6.09
N VAL A 168 16.87 -17.52 7.25
CA VAL A 168 18.02 -18.39 7.45
C VAL A 168 17.65 -19.49 8.40
N LYS A 169 17.87 -20.75 8.00
CA LYS A 169 17.46 -21.94 8.74
C LYS A 169 18.60 -22.64 9.45
N SER A 170 19.86 -22.30 9.12
CA SER A 170 21.04 -22.91 9.73
C SER A 170 22.22 -21.94 9.78
N SER A 171 23.23 -22.29 10.56
CA SER A 171 24.48 -21.52 10.66
C SER A 171 25.24 -21.45 9.32
N GLU A 172 25.20 -22.53 8.53
CA GLU A 172 25.84 -22.58 7.22
C GLU A 172 25.18 -21.63 6.21
N GLU A 173 23.83 -21.56 6.24
CA GLU A 173 23.08 -20.60 5.43
C GLU A 173 23.37 -19.17 5.88
N LEU A 174 23.51 -18.92 7.19
CA LEU A 174 23.79 -17.60 7.74
C LEU A 174 25.11 -17.03 7.25
N LYS A 175 26.17 -17.83 7.22
CA LYS A 175 27.50 -17.43 6.71
C LYS A 175 27.41 -16.89 5.27
N LYS A 176 26.71 -17.63 4.40
CA LYS A 176 26.52 -17.23 2.98
C LYS A 176 25.63 -15.99 2.86
N ALA A 177 24.55 -15.95 3.64
CA ALA A 177 23.56 -14.88 3.61
C ALA A 177 24.12 -13.55 4.14
N PHE A 178 24.95 -13.56 5.18
CA PHE A 178 25.43 -12.36 5.86
C PHE A 178 26.21 -11.44 4.94
N ILE A 179 27.23 -11.96 4.24
CA ILE A 179 28.09 -11.17 3.33
C ILE A 179 27.26 -10.60 2.18
N SER A 180 26.40 -11.43 1.57
CA SER A 180 25.60 -10.99 0.43
C SER A 180 24.53 -9.94 0.83
N SER A 181 23.93 -10.09 2.02
CA SER A 181 22.94 -9.11 2.54
C SER A 181 23.60 -7.80 2.93
N LYS A 182 24.81 -7.84 3.50
CA LYS A 182 25.59 -6.64 3.86
C LYS A 182 25.97 -5.83 2.62
N ASN A 183 26.43 -6.50 1.55
CA ASN A 183 26.74 -5.84 0.28
C ASN A 183 25.49 -5.24 -0.38
N GLU A 184 24.38 -5.97 -0.38
CA GLU A 184 23.10 -5.48 -0.90
C GLU A 184 22.59 -4.25 -0.12
N ALA A 185 22.73 -4.26 1.21
CA ALA A 185 22.37 -3.14 2.07
C ALA A 185 23.22 -1.89 1.78
N MET A 186 24.54 -2.05 1.62
CA MET A 186 25.43 -0.95 1.26
C MET A 186 25.06 -0.32 -0.09
N ILE A 187 24.77 -1.15 -1.10
CA ILE A 187 24.41 -0.67 -2.45
C ILE A 187 23.04 0.02 -2.44
N SER A 188 22.06 -0.56 -1.73
CA SER A 188 20.67 -0.09 -1.77
C SER A 188 20.38 1.07 -0.83
N PHE A 189 21.07 1.15 0.31
CA PHE A 189 20.77 2.09 1.40
C PHE A 189 21.97 2.92 1.86
N GLY A 190 23.18 2.64 1.35
CA GLY A 190 24.39 3.34 1.75
C GLY A 190 24.89 2.98 3.17
N SER A 191 24.40 1.86 3.74
CA SER A 191 24.73 1.40 5.08
C SER A 191 24.85 -0.12 5.09
N ASP A 192 25.83 -0.62 5.84
CA ASP A 192 26.12 -2.05 6.00
C ASP A 192 25.65 -2.61 7.35
N ARG A 193 24.90 -1.81 8.12
CA ARG A 193 24.36 -2.22 9.42
C ARG A 193 23.31 -3.31 9.25
N MET A 194 23.48 -4.41 9.96
CA MET A 194 22.62 -5.58 9.87
C MET A 194 21.92 -5.84 11.20
N TYR A 195 20.72 -6.40 11.10
CA TYR A 195 19.90 -6.79 12.23
C TYR A 195 19.43 -8.24 12.05
N ILE A 196 19.53 -9.06 13.09
CA ILE A 196 19.05 -10.44 13.10
C ILE A 196 17.95 -10.59 14.13
N GLU A 197 16.86 -11.29 13.78
CA GLU A 197 15.77 -11.56 14.72
C GLU A 197 15.16 -12.94 14.49
N ARG A 198 14.39 -13.41 15.46
CA ARG A 198 13.59 -14.63 15.34
C ARG A 198 12.63 -14.50 14.17
N TYR A 199 12.62 -15.48 13.28
CA TYR A 199 11.62 -15.55 12.22
C TYR A 199 10.33 -16.16 12.78
N LEU A 200 9.24 -15.40 12.69
CA LEU A 200 7.90 -15.91 12.98
C LEU A 200 7.34 -16.53 11.70
N GLU A 201 7.12 -17.85 11.72
CA GLU A 201 6.56 -18.55 10.56
C GLU A 201 5.08 -18.26 10.42
N ASN A 202 4.66 -17.87 9.22
CA ASN A 202 3.26 -17.64 8.86
C ASN A 202 2.47 -16.80 9.89
N PRO A 203 2.97 -15.61 10.28
CA PRO A 203 2.22 -14.71 11.13
C PRO A 203 1.12 -14.00 10.31
N ARG A 204 0.19 -13.35 11.00
CA ARG A 204 -0.63 -12.32 10.39
C ARG A 204 0.06 -10.97 10.50
N HIS A 205 -0.22 -10.11 9.54
CA HIS A 205 0.23 -8.73 9.54
C HIS A 205 -0.96 -7.83 9.88
N ILE A 206 -0.95 -7.29 11.08
CA ILE A 206 -1.98 -6.38 11.59
C ILE A 206 -1.34 -5.02 11.79
N GLU A 207 -2.04 -3.96 11.42
CA GLU A 207 -1.55 -2.61 11.60
C GLU A 207 -2.62 -1.70 12.18
N VAL A 208 -2.20 -0.67 12.92
CA VAL A 208 -3.11 0.29 13.57
C VAL A 208 -2.89 1.69 13.00
N GLN A 209 -3.97 2.28 12.49
CA GLN A 209 -3.96 3.66 12.00
C GLN A 209 -3.99 4.64 13.17
N ILE A 210 -3.01 5.53 13.22
CA ILE A 210 -2.90 6.60 14.20
C ILE A 210 -3.07 7.96 13.53
N LEU A 211 -3.69 8.86 14.26
CA LEU A 211 -3.67 10.30 14.04
C LEU A 211 -3.25 10.99 15.33
N ALA A 212 -2.37 11.96 15.24
CA ALA A 212 -1.84 12.67 16.40
C ALA A 212 -1.67 14.17 16.13
N ASP A 213 -1.89 14.97 17.16
CA ASP A 213 -1.47 16.35 17.23
C ASP A 213 -0.70 16.59 18.54
N LYS A 214 -0.29 17.82 18.80
CA LYS A 214 0.47 18.18 20.02
C LYS A 214 -0.25 17.86 21.32
N SER A 215 -1.57 17.70 21.29
CA SER A 215 -2.42 17.55 22.48
C SER A 215 -2.99 16.14 22.65
N SER A 216 -3.12 15.40 21.57
CA SER A 216 -3.83 14.12 21.57
C SER A 216 -3.30 13.14 20.54
N ILE A 217 -3.38 11.85 20.86
CA ILE A 217 -3.10 10.73 19.97
C ILE A 217 -4.34 9.84 19.98
N ILE A 218 -4.86 9.55 18.79
CA ILE A 218 -6.05 8.72 18.60
C ILE A 218 -5.76 7.61 17.61
N HIS A 219 -6.50 6.49 17.70
CA HIS A 219 -6.48 5.44 16.71
C HIS A 219 -7.78 5.39 15.90
N LEU A 220 -7.70 4.96 14.64
CA LEU A 220 -8.85 4.75 13.77
C LEU A 220 -9.17 3.26 13.56
N GLY A 221 -8.71 2.40 14.46
CA GLY A 221 -8.83 0.95 14.34
C GLY A 221 -7.66 0.32 13.61
N GLU A 222 -7.79 -0.97 13.39
CA GLU A 222 -6.76 -1.80 12.74
C GLU A 222 -7.14 -2.22 11.32
N ARG A 223 -6.14 -2.62 10.57
CA ARG A 223 -6.24 -3.26 9.26
C ARG A 223 -5.54 -4.61 9.27
N GLU A 224 -6.10 -5.57 8.57
CA GLU A 224 -5.51 -6.87 8.27
C GLU A 224 -4.81 -6.81 6.92
N CYS A 225 -3.51 -7.03 6.89
CA CYS A 225 -2.66 -6.86 5.70
C CYS A 225 -1.84 -8.12 5.35
N SER A 226 -2.29 -9.30 5.79
CA SER A 226 -1.54 -10.55 5.63
C SER A 226 -1.43 -11.04 4.19
N ILE A 227 -2.37 -10.65 3.31
CA ILE A 227 -2.31 -11.05 1.90
C ILE A 227 -1.33 -10.18 1.15
N GLN A 228 -0.10 -10.67 1.08
CA GLN A 228 1.03 -9.95 0.52
C GLN A 228 1.98 -10.89 -0.24
N ARG A 229 2.66 -10.36 -1.23
CA ARG A 229 3.67 -11.06 -2.00
C ARG A 229 5.01 -10.32 -1.88
N ARG A 230 6.06 -11.02 -1.44
CA ARG A 230 7.39 -10.42 -1.23
C ARG A 230 7.31 -9.13 -0.38
N HIS A 231 6.49 -9.18 0.68
CA HIS A 231 6.21 -8.04 1.59
C HIS A 231 5.48 -6.85 0.94
N GLN A 232 4.92 -7.01 -0.27
CA GLN A 232 4.01 -6.05 -0.88
C GLN A 232 2.57 -6.51 -0.67
N LYS A 233 1.78 -5.69 0.00
CA LYS A 233 0.36 -5.95 0.29
C LYS A 233 -0.43 -5.98 -1.01
N LEU A 234 -1.41 -6.88 -1.12
CA LEU A 234 -2.25 -7.06 -2.30
C LEU A 234 -3.75 -6.94 -2.00
N ILE A 235 -4.18 -7.45 -0.83
CA ILE A 235 -5.54 -7.33 -0.33
C ILE A 235 -5.47 -6.94 1.13
N GLU A 236 -6.19 -5.91 1.51
CA GLU A 236 -6.32 -5.41 2.87
C GLU A 236 -7.78 -5.35 3.28
N GLU A 237 -8.07 -5.61 4.55
CA GLU A 237 -9.42 -5.50 5.09
C GLU A 237 -9.46 -4.90 6.50
N THR A 238 -10.58 -4.32 6.84
CA THR A 238 -10.87 -3.80 8.19
C THR A 238 -12.35 -3.95 8.53
N PRO A 239 -12.67 -4.38 9.78
CA PRO A 239 -11.79 -4.88 10.84
C PRO A 239 -11.14 -6.23 10.50
N SER A 240 -10.03 -6.55 11.15
CA SER A 240 -9.39 -7.87 11.02
C SER A 240 -10.30 -9.00 11.51
N PRO A 241 -10.47 -10.08 10.71
CA PRO A 241 -11.23 -11.26 11.15
C PRO A 241 -10.50 -12.08 12.23
N ALA A 242 -9.20 -11.81 12.47
CA ALA A 242 -8.39 -12.56 13.43
C ALA A 242 -8.49 -12.04 14.86
N LEU A 243 -8.92 -10.80 15.07
CA LEU A 243 -8.88 -10.16 16.38
C LEU A 243 -10.22 -10.24 17.10
N THR A 244 -10.21 -10.71 18.36
CA THR A 244 -11.32 -10.51 19.28
C THR A 244 -11.42 -9.03 19.66
N LYS A 245 -12.52 -8.64 20.30
CA LYS A 245 -12.72 -7.28 20.79
C LYS A 245 -11.63 -6.86 21.79
N GLU A 246 -11.25 -7.77 22.68
CA GLU A 246 -10.24 -7.56 23.72
C GLU A 246 -8.84 -7.39 23.10
N MET A 247 -8.50 -8.24 22.12
CA MET A 247 -7.24 -8.14 21.40
C MET A 247 -7.15 -6.84 20.61
N ARG A 248 -8.25 -6.41 19.98
CA ARG A 248 -8.34 -5.15 19.25
C ARG A 248 -8.11 -3.96 20.16
N SER A 249 -8.74 -3.92 21.36
CA SER A 249 -8.47 -2.87 22.35
C SER A 249 -6.99 -2.83 22.72
N LYS A 250 -6.43 -4.00 23.06
CA LYS A 250 -5.05 -4.12 23.52
C LYS A 250 -4.04 -3.67 22.45
N ILE A 251 -4.20 -4.06 21.17
CA ILE A 251 -3.28 -3.68 20.12
C ILE A 251 -3.37 -2.20 19.77
N THR A 252 -4.58 -1.61 19.79
CA THR A 252 -4.77 -0.18 19.54
C THR A 252 -4.23 0.69 20.66
N GLU A 253 -4.43 0.32 21.91
CA GLU A 253 -3.84 0.98 23.10
C GLU A 253 -2.31 0.91 23.07
N THR A 254 -1.76 -0.26 22.70
CA THR A 254 -0.31 -0.44 22.54
C THR A 254 0.25 0.46 21.44
N ALA A 255 -0.45 0.57 20.30
CA ALA A 255 -0.04 1.46 19.21
C ALA A 255 -0.01 2.93 19.66
N ILE A 256 -1.01 3.40 20.41
CA ILE A 256 -1.02 4.75 21.02
C ILE A 256 0.18 4.93 21.94
N ALA A 257 0.47 3.94 22.81
CA ALA A 257 1.60 4.01 23.74
C ALA A 257 2.94 4.12 23.01
N ILE A 258 3.15 3.35 21.93
CA ILE A 258 4.36 3.45 21.09
C ILE A 258 4.48 4.84 20.47
N MET A 259 3.41 5.36 19.87
CA MET A 259 3.44 6.69 19.23
C MET A 259 3.67 7.82 20.23
N LYS A 260 3.19 7.65 21.47
CA LYS A 260 3.47 8.60 22.57
C LYS A 260 4.96 8.59 22.95
N GLU A 261 5.58 7.41 23.05
CA GLU A 261 7.02 7.30 23.33
C GLU A 261 7.90 7.90 22.22
N ILE A 262 7.42 7.91 20.98
CA ILE A 262 8.10 8.53 19.82
C ILE A 262 7.92 10.05 19.81
N GLY A 263 6.89 10.59 20.46
CA GLY A 263 6.50 12.00 20.33
C GLY A 263 5.89 12.28 18.93
N TYR A 264 5.02 11.38 18.49
CA TYR A 264 4.50 11.37 17.12
C TYR A 264 3.40 12.43 16.92
N GLU A 265 3.44 13.11 15.77
CA GLU A 265 2.38 14.00 15.28
C GLU A 265 1.99 13.61 13.84
N ASN A 266 0.80 13.99 13.39
CA ASN A 266 0.23 13.73 12.08
C ASN A 266 -0.26 12.27 11.90
N ALA A 267 -0.42 11.80 10.65
CA ALA A 267 -0.88 10.45 10.36
C ALA A 267 0.29 9.47 10.32
N GLY A 268 0.14 8.33 10.98
CA GLY A 268 1.10 7.23 10.95
C GLY A 268 0.43 5.89 11.23
N THR A 269 1.19 4.83 11.05
CA THR A 269 0.71 3.46 11.23
C THR A 269 1.73 2.66 12.02
N VAL A 270 1.25 1.93 13.03
CA VAL A 270 2.06 0.97 13.78
C VAL A 270 1.75 -0.43 13.27
N GLU A 271 2.74 -1.12 12.76
CA GLU A 271 2.62 -2.49 12.22
C GLU A 271 3.05 -3.54 13.24
N PHE A 272 2.29 -4.64 13.27
CA PHE A 272 2.49 -5.76 14.18
C PHE A 272 2.44 -7.09 13.43
N LEU A 273 3.24 -8.05 13.88
CA LEU A 273 3.06 -9.46 13.57
C LEU A 273 2.17 -10.08 14.64
N PHE A 274 1.12 -10.79 14.22
CA PHE A 274 0.19 -11.47 15.10
C PHE A 274 0.26 -12.98 14.89
N LYS A 275 0.53 -13.73 15.97
CA LYS A 275 0.59 -15.19 15.94
C LYS A 275 0.21 -15.78 17.29
N ASP A 276 -0.56 -16.86 17.29
CA ASP A 276 -0.95 -17.63 18.47
C ASP A 276 -1.49 -16.75 19.61
N GLY A 277 -2.36 -15.80 19.27
CA GLY A 277 -2.98 -14.88 20.23
C GLY A 277 -2.05 -13.79 20.78
N LYS A 278 -0.83 -13.68 20.25
CA LYS A 278 0.16 -12.66 20.65
C LYS A 278 0.49 -11.74 19.47
N PHE A 279 0.72 -10.48 19.76
CA PHE A 279 1.21 -9.54 18.75
C PHE A 279 2.58 -9.01 19.15
N TYR A 280 3.40 -8.72 18.15
CA TYR A 280 4.76 -8.22 18.29
C TYR A 280 4.93 -6.99 17.41
N PHE A 281 5.48 -5.94 17.96
CA PHE A 281 5.82 -4.75 17.17
C PHE A 281 6.76 -5.09 16.02
N MET A 282 6.48 -4.56 14.84
CA MET A 282 7.30 -4.73 13.64
C MET A 282 7.98 -3.43 13.26
N GLU A 283 7.20 -2.40 12.93
CA GLU A 283 7.72 -1.07 12.53
C GLU A 283 6.65 0.02 12.65
N VAL A 284 7.08 1.27 12.49
CA VAL A 284 6.21 2.43 12.32
C VAL A 284 6.41 2.98 10.93
N ASN A 285 5.31 3.12 10.18
CA ASN A 285 5.30 3.87 8.94
C ASN A 285 4.88 5.32 9.23
N ALA A 286 5.85 6.22 9.10
CA ALA A 286 5.71 7.62 9.49
C ALA A 286 5.09 8.48 8.36
N ARG A 287 3.98 8.01 7.79
CA ARG A 287 3.26 8.59 6.66
C ARG A 287 1.85 8.02 6.55
N ILE A 288 1.09 8.54 5.60
CA ILE A 288 -0.14 7.88 5.16
C ILE A 288 0.19 6.56 4.45
N GLN A 289 -0.64 5.52 4.65
CA GLN A 289 -0.52 4.23 3.98
C GLN A 289 -1.29 4.18 2.67
N VAL A 290 -0.92 3.27 1.75
CA VAL A 290 -1.67 3.02 0.51
C VAL A 290 -3.11 2.63 0.83
N GLU A 291 -3.28 1.74 1.80
CA GLU A 291 -4.53 1.12 2.26
C GLU A 291 -5.36 1.98 3.24
N HIS A 292 -5.00 3.28 3.41
CA HIS A 292 -5.80 4.19 4.24
C HIS A 292 -7.30 4.27 3.86
N PRO A 293 -7.68 4.06 2.58
CA PRO A 293 -9.07 4.16 2.16
C PRO A 293 -10.02 3.22 2.90
N ILE A 294 -9.60 1.99 3.26
CA ILE A 294 -10.48 1.07 3.99
C ILE A 294 -10.83 1.60 5.38
N THR A 295 -9.88 2.23 6.07
CA THR A 295 -10.12 2.89 7.36
C THR A 295 -11.09 4.06 7.20
N GLU A 296 -10.92 4.87 6.15
CA GLU A 296 -11.83 5.99 5.85
C GLU A 296 -13.25 5.49 5.59
N MET A 297 -13.42 4.37 4.88
CA MET A 297 -14.74 3.82 4.56
C MET A 297 -15.48 3.34 5.80
N VAL A 298 -14.82 2.76 6.79
CA VAL A 298 -15.48 2.24 8.00
C VAL A 298 -15.66 3.30 9.08
N THR A 299 -14.80 4.33 9.13
CA THR A 299 -14.84 5.38 10.17
C THR A 299 -15.53 6.67 9.73
N GLY A 300 -15.57 6.92 8.43
CA GLY A 300 -16.02 8.20 7.86
C GLY A 300 -15.00 9.34 8.04
N VAL A 301 -13.80 9.06 8.52
CA VAL A 301 -12.73 10.06 8.76
C VAL A 301 -11.87 10.20 7.51
N ASP A 302 -11.75 11.41 6.97
CA ASP A 302 -10.80 11.74 5.90
C ASP A 302 -9.40 11.95 6.51
N ILE A 303 -8.51 10.96 6.35
CA ILE A 303 -7.18 10.98 6.96
C ILE A 303 -6.31 12.10 6.37
N VAL A 304 -6.39 12.35 5.07
CA VAL A 304 -5.65 13.44 4.41
C VAL A 304 -6.12 14.81 4.91
N GLU A 305 -7.41 14.97 5.18
CA GLU A 305 -7.95 16.19 5.80
C GLU A 305 -7.32 16.42 7.18
N GLN A 306 -7.26 15.38 8.02
CA GLN A 306 -6.62 15.49 9.33
C GLN A 306 -5.12 15.80 9.23
N GLN A 307 -4.41 15.22 8.26
CA GLN A 307 -3.00 15.54 8.02
C GLN A 307 -2.80 17.03 7.72
N ILE A 308 -3.63 17.59 6.85
CA ILE A 308 -3.57 19.00 6.48
C ILE A 308 -3.93 19.87 7.69
N HIS A 309 -4.98 19.55 8.44
CA HIS A 309 -5.39 20.30 9.64
C HIS A 309 -4.28 20.37 10.69
N VAL A 310 -3.68 19.22 11.03
CA VAL A 310 -2.61 19.14 12.02
C VAL A 310 -1.39 19.96 11.57
N ALA A 311 -0.95 19.76 10.32
CA ALA A 311 0.24 20.45 9.80
C ALA A 311 0.05 21.98 9.72
N LEU A 312 -1.18 22.44 9.48
CA LEU A 312 -1.51 23.87 9.45
C LEU A 312 -1.78 24.48 10.84
N GLY A 313 -1.58 23.71 11.90
CA GLY A 313 -1.72 24.16 13.29
C GLY A 313 -3.14 24.20 13.82
N ASN A 314 -4.12 23.64 13.10
CA ASN A 314 -5.52 23.58 13.54
C ASN A 314 -5.79 22.41 14.51
N GLY A 315 -4.83 21.49 14.69
CA GLY A 315 -5.00 20.26 15.46
C GLY A 315 -5.95 19.25 14.80
N LEU A 316 -6.24 18.16 15.51
CA LEU A 316 -7.22 17.17 15.08
C LEU A 316 -8.64 17.73 15.22
N SER A 317 -9.47 17.61 14.19
CA SER A 317 -10.87 18.04 14.22
C SER A 317 -11.80 17.04 14.92
N ILE A 318 -11.28 15.86 15.33
CA ILE A 318 -12.02 14.74 15.90
C ILE A 318 -11.35 14.24 17.19
N LYS A 319 -12.13 13.63 18.07
CA LYS A 319 -11.65 12.99 19.31
C LYS A 319 -11.89 11.48 19.26
N GLN A 320 -11.14 10.70 20.05
CA GLN A 320 -11.30 9.24 20.09
C GLN A 320 -12.76 8.81 20.31
N ARG A 321 -13.51 9.47 21.17
CA ARG A 321 -14.93 9.15 21.46
C ARG A 321 -15.88 9.34 20.27
N ASP A 322 -15.49 10.12 19.28
CA ASP A 322 -16.30 10.46 18.12
C ASP A 322 -16.15 9.40 16.99
N ILE A 323 -15.10 8.59 17.10
CA ILE A 323 -14.78 7.56 16.10
C ILE A 323 -15.66 6.34 16.31
N LYS A 324 -16.46 6.02 15.29
CA LYS A 324 -17.33 4.85 15.26
C LYS A 324 -17.01 4.04 14.00
N SER A 325 -16.35 2.92 14.18
CA SER A 325 -16.18 1.96 13.10
C SER A 325 -17.50 1.23 12.81
N ARG A 326 -17.92 1.19 11.55
CA ARG A 326 -19.15 0.54 11.10
C ARG A 326 -18.87 -0.33 9.88
N GLY A 327 -19.58 -1.46 9.80
CA GLY A 327 -19.49 -2.35 8.65
C GLY A 327 -18.09 -2.97 8.48
N HIS A 328 -17.76 -3.24 7.23
CA HIS A 328 -16.50 -3.87 6.84
C HIS A 328 -16.03 -3.31 5.50
N ALA A 329 -14.75 -3.11 5.32
CA ALA A 329 -14.16 -2.65 4.06
C ALA A 329 -13.02 -3.58 3.62
N ILE A 330 -12.91 -3.79 2.31
CA ILE A 330 -11.84 -4.54 1.66
C ILE A 330 -11.25 -3.66 0.57
N GLU A 331 -9.93 -3.62 0.45
CA GLU A 331 -9.19 -3.03 -0.67
C GLU A 331 -8.50 -4.14 -1.46
N CYS A 332 -8.55 -4.06 -2.79
CA CYS A 332 -7.73 -4.85 -3.70
C CYS A 332 -6.82 -3.90 -4.49
N ARG A 333 -5.51 -4.12 -4.43
CA ARG A 333 -4.54 -3.36 -5.23
C ARG A 333 -4.49 -3.93 -6.63
N ILE A 334 -4.96 -3.15 -7.59
CA ILE A 334 -4.93 -3.53 -9.00
C ILE A 334 -3.59 -3.07 -9.58
N ASN A 335 -2.73 -4.04 -9.89
CA ASN A 335 -1.41 -3.81 -10.47
C ASN A 335 -1.40 -4.18 -11.95
N ALA A 336 -0.61 -3.44 -12.73
CA ALA A 336 -0.28 -3.80 -14.11
C ALA A 336 0.77 -4.93 -14.10
N GLU A 337 0.34 -6.14 -13.80
CA GLU A 337 1.18 -7.32 -13.61
C GLU A 337 0.49 -8.56 -14.18
N HIS A 338 1.31 -9.52 -14.57
CA HIS A 338 0.78 -10.83 -14.96
C HIS A 338 0.15 -11.52 -13.74
N PRO A 339 -1.11 -11.99 -13.78
CA PRO A 339 -1.85 -12.42 -12.59
C PRO A 339 -1.30 -13.67 -11.88
N ILE A 340 -0.41 -14.43 -12.53
CA ILE A 340 0.21 -15.65 -11.98
C ILE A 340 1.66 -15.40 -11.57
N SER A 341 2.47 -14.86 -12.49
CA SER A 341 3.91 -14.63 -12.22
C SER A 341 4.19 -13.33 -11.49
N PHE A 342 3.24 -12.39 -11.51
CA PHE A 342 3.37 -11.02 -10.99
C PHE A 342 4.54 -10.25 -11.61
N ILE A 343 4.88 -10.57 -12.84
CA ILE A 343 5.86 -9.80 -13.60
C ILE A 343 5.20 -8.47 -13.98
N PRO A 344 5.79 -7.33 -13.63
CA PRO A 344 5.28 -6.02 -14.02
C PRO A 344 5.18 -5.89 -15.53
N PHE A 345 4.13 -5.22 -15.98
CA PHE A 345 3.86 -5.00 -17.38
C PHE A 345 3.71 -3.50 -17.67
N GLN A 346 4.31 -3.07 -18.77
CA GLN A 346 4.20 -1.74 -19.31
C GLN A 346 3.39 -1.80 -20.60
N GLY A 347 2.64 -0.75 -20.90
CA GLY A 347 1.86 -0.70 -22.13
C GLY A 347 0.78 0.36 -22.08
N THR A 348 0.05 0.48 -23.17
CA THR A 348 -1.05 1.45 -23.27
C THR A 348 -2.37 0.79 -22.91
N VAL A 349 -3.08 1.42 -22.00
CA VAL A 349 -4.43 1.02 -21.60
C VAL A 349 -5.40 1.34 -22.72
N LYS A 350 -5.89 0.34 -23.44
CA LYS A 350 -6.85 0.53 -24.53
C LYS A 350 -8.22 0.94 -24.02
N LYS A 351 -8.70 0.28 -22.96
CA LYS A 351 -10.00 0.55 -22.34
C LYS A 351 -9.87 0.52 -20.83
N PHE A 352 -10.46 1.50 -20.17
CA PHE A 352 -10.57 1.58 -18.72
C PHE A 352 -11.99 1.97 -18.33
N ILE A 353 -12.69 1.10 -17.59
CA ILE A 353 -13.99 1.37 -17.00
C ILE A 353 -13.92 0.90 -15.55
N ALA A 354 -13.99 1.84 -14.63
CA ALA A 354 -14.05 1.55 -13.19
C ALA A 354 -15.44 1.11 -12.78
N PRO A 355 -15.59 0.20 -11.79
CA PRO A 355 -16.88 -0.09 -11.19
C PRO A 355 -17.38 1.11 -10.37
N GLU A 356 -18.69 1.30 -10.36
CA GLU A 356 -19.37 2.37 -9.64
C GLU A 356 -20.52 1.80 -8.82
N GLY A 357 -20.94 2.49 -7.78
CA GLY A 357 -22.08 2.12 -6.94
C GLY A 357 -21.90 2.45 -5.47
N ASP A 358 -22.95 2.24 -4.68
CA ASP A 358 -22.94 2.49 -3.25
C ASP A 358 -21.91 1.62 -2.53
N GLY A 359 -21.03 2.23 -1.73
CA GLY A 359 -19.96 1.56 -1.02
C GLY A 359 -18.84 1.03 -1.94
N ILE A 360 -18.74 1.51 -3.18
CA ILE A 360 -17.62 1.25 -4.10
C ILE A 360 -16.82 2.53 -4.27
N ARG A 361 -15.50 2.44 -4.11
CA ARG A 361 -14.55 3.52 -4.34
C ARG A 361 -13.39 3.01 -5.18
N VAL A 362 -12.99 3.79 -6.18
CA VAL A 362 -11.79 3.52 -6.97
C VAL A 362 -10.86 4.72 -6.91
N ASP A 363 -9.67 4.51 -6.35
CA ASP A 363 -8.61 5.51 -6.35
C ASP A 363 -7.61 5.14 -7.45
N THR A 364 -7.49 6.00 -8.48
CA THR A 364 -6.67 5.73 -9.67
C THR A 364 -6.27 7.01 -10.38
N ALA A 365 -5.16 6.96 -11.11
CA ALA A 365 -4.79 7.95 -12.10
C ALA A 365 -4.90 7.44 -13.55
N LEU A 366 -5.49 6.25 -13.71
CA LEU A 366 -5.60 5.56 -14.99
C LEU A 366 -6.79 6.11 -15.82
N TYR A 367 -6.63 6.09 -17.15
CA TYR A 367 -7.68 6.38 -18.11
C TYR A 367 -7.41 5.65 -19.44
N SER A 368 -8.40 5.52 -20.29
CA SER A 368 -8.24 4.91 -21.63
C SER A 368 -7.29 5.76 -22.49
N GLY A 369 -6.24 5.15 -23.04
CA GLY A 369 -5.16 5.79 -23.78
C GLY A 369 -3.91 6.11 -22.97
N TYR A 370 -3.93 5.92 -21.63
CA TYR A 370 -2.76 6.16 -20.79
C TYR A 370 -1.69 5.07 -21.00
N SER A 371 -0.45 5.49 -21.15
CA SER A 371 0.71 4.59 -21.22
C SER A 371 1.38 4.50 -19.86
N ILE A 372 1.45 3.28 -19.30
CA ILE A 372 2.05 3.03 -17.98
C ILE A 372 3.58 3.13 -18.10
N PRO A 373 4.22 4.06 -17.36
CA PRO A 373 5.67 4.21 -17.39
C PRO A 373 6.37 3.07 -16.62
N ILE A 374 7.56 2.69 -17.11
CA ILE A 374 8.38 1.62 -16.52
C ILE A 374 9.15 2.02 -15.26
N PHE A 375 9.16 3.30 -14.94
CA PHE A 375 10.06 3.89 -13.93
C PHE A 375 9.50 3.81 -12.51
N TYR A 376 8.23 3.41 -12.35
CA TYR A 376 7.50 3.47 -11.10
C TYR A 376 6.84 2.14 -10.76
N ASP A 377 6.18 2.10 -9.61
CA ASP A 377 5.41 0.95 -9.15
C ASP A 377 4.31 0.56 -10.15
N SER A 378 3.97 -0.72 -10.16
CA SER A 378 2.94 -1.31 -11.02
C SER A 378 1.51 -1.02 -10.59
N LEU A 379 1.30 -0.40 -9.41
CA LEU A 379 -0.02 -0.06 -8.90
C LEU A 379 -0.72 0.94 -9.82
N ILE A 380 -1.86 0.54 -10.39
CA ILE A 380 -2.64 1.35 -11.33
C ILE A 380 -3.99 1.79 -10.79
N ALA A 381 -4.55 1.04 -9.84
CA ALA A 381 -5.78 1.41 -9.16
C ALA A 381 -5.88 0.71 -7.81
N LYS A 382 -6.63 1.30 -6.89
CA LYS A 382 -7.13 0.65 -5.68
C LYS A 382 -8.63 0.54 -5.82
N LEU A 383 -9.15 -0.68 -5.72
CA LEU A 383 -10.58 -0.92 -5.64
C LEU A 383 -10.95 -1.19 -4.19
N ILE A 384 -11.81 -0.36 -3.64
CA ILE A 384 -12.27 -0.43 -2.26
C ILE A 384 -13.78 -0.70 -2.25
N CYS A 385 -14.20 -1.72 -1.51
CA CYS A 385 -15.61 -2.01 -1.28
C CYS A 385 -15.96 -1.96 0.20
N PHE A 386 -17.11 -1.38 0.50
CA PHE A 386 -17.67 -1.28 1.84
C PHE A 386 -19.04 -1.96 1.90
N GLY A 387 -19.30 -2.70 2.96
CA GLY A 387 -20.58 -3.37 3.23
C GLY A 387 -20.92 -3.37 4.71
N LYS A 388 -22.16 -3.77 5.04
CA LYS A 388 -22.64 -3.85 6.42
C LYS A 388 -21.89 -4.90 7.26
N ASP A 389 -21.38 -5.93 6.61
CA ASP A 389 -20.61 -7.03 7.20
C ASP A 389 -19.60 -7.57 6.20
N ARG A 390 -18.68 -8.43 6.66
CA ARG A 390 -17.60 -8.99 5.86
C ARG A 390 -18.09 -9.77 4.64
N ASN A 391 -19.11 -10.62 4.82
CA ASN A 391 -19.62 -11.46 3.73
C ASN A 391 -20.23 -10.61 2.60
N LYS A 392 -21.01 -9.60 2.93
CA LYS A 392 -21.55 -8.65 1.96
C LYS A 392 -20.48 -7.83 1.28
N THR A 393 -19.40 -7.51 1.98
CA THR A 393 -18.25 -6.80 1.40
C THR A 393 -17.51 -7.69 0.41
N ILE A 394 -17.29 -8.98 0.74
CA ILE A 394 -16.65 -9.96 -0.16
C ILE A 394 -17.50 -10.12 -1.44
N GLU A 395 -18.81 -10.29 -1.32
CA GLU A 395 -19.70 -10.39 -2.48
C GLU A 395 -19.62 -9.14 -3.36
N LYS A 396 -19.71 -7.96 -2.74
CA LYS A 396 -19.60 -6.67 -3.46
C LYS A 396 -18.25 -6.55 -4.17
N MET A 397 -17.13 -6.91 -3.50
CA MET A 397 -15.81 -6.86 -4.10
C MET A 397 -15.68 -7.79 -5.30
N LYS A 398 -16.19 -9.03 -5.21
CA LYS A 398 -16.22 -9.96 -6.34
C LYS A 398 -16.97 -9.39 -7.54
N HIS A 399 -18.16 -8.82 -7.33
CA HIS A 399 -18.95 -8.20 -8.39
C HIS A 399 -18.25 -6.98 -8.99
N SER A 400 -17.62 -6.16 -8.15
CA SER A 400 -16.90 -4.98 -8.60
C SER A 400 -15.67 -5.35 -9.43
N LEU A 401 -14.91 -6.40 -9.04
CA LEU A 401 -13.79 -6.91 -9.82
C LEU A 401 -14.23 -7.48 -11.17
N MET A 402 -15.36 -8.20 -11.21
CA MET A 402 -15.92 -8.73 -12.47
C MET A 402 -16.44 -7.64 -13.41
N SER A 403 -16.85 -6.49 -12.90
CA SER A 403 -17.27 -5.34 -13.71
C SER A 403 -16.14 -4.37 -14.05
N PHE A 404 -14.97 -4.52 -13.41
CA PHE A 404 -13.80 -3.68 -13.66
C PHE A 404 -13.14 -4.07 -14.99
N ARG A 405 -13.11 -3.16 -15.94
CA ARG A 405 -12.58 -3.42 -17.29
C ARG A 405 -11.29 -2.67 -17.55
N ILE A 406 -10.24 -3.42 -17.69
CA ILE A 406 -8.92 -2.93 -18.11
C ILE A 406 -8.48 -3.80 -19.28
N SER A 407 -8.22 -3.20 -20.44
CA SER A 407 -7.69 -3.94 -21.60
C SER A 407 -6.47 -3.23 -22.18
N GLY A 408 -5.67 -3.98 -22.94
CA GLY A 408 -4.39 -3.55 -23.50
C GLY A 408 -3.20 -3.89 -22.61
N ILE A 409 -3.43 -4.24 -21.34
CA ILE A 409 -2.43 -4.66 -20.36
C ILE A 409 -2.98 -5.78 -19.47
N PRO A 410 -2.17 -6.71 -18.97
CA PRO A 410 -2.57 -7.62 -17.92
C PRO A 410 -2.73 -6.91 -16.58
N SER A 411 -3.54 -7.49 -15.69
CA SER A 411 -3.71 -6.97 -14.33
C SER A 411 -3.88 -8.09 -13.30
N THR A 412 -3.76 -7.74 -12.02
CA THR A 412 -3.94 -8.66 -10.90
C THR A 412 -5.40 -9.00 -10.59
N ILE A 413 -6.38 -8.48 -11.35
CA ILE A 413 -7.82 -8.76 -11.14
C ILE A 413 -8.13 -10.26 -11.04
N PRO A 414 -7.64 -11.15 -11.95
CA PRO A 414 -7.90 -12.59 -11.84
C PRO A 414 -7.35 -13.21 -10.54
N PHE A 415 -6.19 -12.75 -10.06
CA PHE A 415 -5.65 -13.17 -8.76
C PHE A 415 -6.58 -12.79 -7.61
N HIS A 416 -7.09 -11.55 -7.60
CA HIS A 416 -8.02 -11.10 -6.56
C HIS A 416 -9.33 -11.88 -6.56
N ILE A 417 -9.90 -12.18 -7.73
CA ILE A 417 -11.10 -13.01 -7.85
C ILE A 417 -10.85 -14.41 -7.28
N SER A 418 -9.72 -15.03 -7.61
CA SER A 418 -9.34 -16.34 -7.06
C SER A 418 -9.16 -16.30 -5.55
N SER A 419 -8.48 -15.27 -5.03
CA SER A 419 -8.27 -15.08 -3.59
C SER A 419 -9.57 -14.94 -2.80
N LEU A 420 -10.51 -14.13 -3.31
CA LEU A 420 -11.81 -13.90 -2.66
C LEU A 420 -12.74 -15.12 -2.74
N ASN A 421 -12.48 -16.08 -3.62
CA ASN A 421 -13.20 -17.35 -3.70
C ASN A 421 -12.53 -18.47 -2.89
N ASP A 422 -11.30 -18.28 -2.44
CA ASP A 422 -10.62 -19.26 -1.59
C ASP A 422 -11.33 -19.35 -0.23
N ARG A 423 -11.60 -20.58 0.22
CA ARG A 423 -12.31 -20.82 1.48
C ARG A 423 -11.60 -20.23 2.68
N ARG A 424 -10.26 -20.24 2.69
CA ARG A 424 -9.48 -19.66 3.79
C ARG A 424 -9.70 -18.15 3.90
N PHE A 425 -9.80 -17.45 2.75
CA PHE A 425 -10.15 -16.03 2.77
C PHE A 425 -11.59 -15.84 3.26
N VAL A 426 -12.56 -16.58 2.73
CA VAL A 426 -13.98 -16.48 3.13
C VAL A 426 -14.15 -16.72 4.61
N ASP A 427 -13.49 -17.76 5.15
CA ASP A 427 -13.55 -18.12 6.59
C ASP A 427 -12.69 -17.21 7.47
N GLY A 428 -11.86 -16.30 6.89
CA GLY A 428 -10.95 -15.43 7.64
C GLY A 428 -9.75 -16.16 8.24
N ILE A 429 -9.39 -17.35 7.72
CA ILE A 429 -8.31 -18.21 8.22
C ILE A 429 -7.16 -18.18 7.20
N TYR A 430 -6.38 -17.12 7.23
CA TYR A 430 -5.22 -16.92 6.37
C TYR A 430 -4.10 -16.18 7.10
N ASP A 431 -2.90 -16.25 6.56
CA ASP A 431 -1.69 -15.61 7.08
C ASP A 431 -0.80 -15.12 5.93
N THR A 432 0.44 -14.74 6.21
CA THR A 432 1.38 -14.21 5.21
C THR A 432 1.85 -15.23 4.17
N SER A 433 1.56 -16.53 4.34
CA SER A 433 1.85 -17.58 3.35
C SER A 433 0.78 -17.70 2.26
N PHE A 434 -0.41 -17.12 2.48
CA PHE A 434 -1.61 -17.30 1.66
C PHE A 434 -1.36 -17.19 0.15
N VAL A 435 -0.62 -16.18 -0.29
CA VAL A 435 -0.36 -15.93 -1.73
C VAL A 435 0.46 -17.04 -2.38
N ASN A 436 1.37 -17.68 -1.62
CA ASN A 436 2.21 -18.75 -2.14
C ASN A 436 1.41 -20.04 -2.47
N GLU A 437 0.24 -20.17 -1.87
CA GLU A 437 -0.60 -21.35 -1.96
C GLU A 437 -1.80 -21.17 -2.88
N ILE A 438 -2.13 -19.93 -3.27
CA ILE A 438 -3.17 -19.65 -4.25
C ILE A 438 -2.67 -19.98 -5.65
N ARG A 439 -3.47 -20.74 -6.36
CA ARG A 439 -3.30 -20.98 -7.80
C ARG A 439 -4.42 -20.21 -8.52
N PRO A 440 -4.15 -19.00 -9.05
CA PRO A 440 -5.10 -18.36 -9.94
C PRO A 440 -5.29 -19.29 -11.13
N PHE A 441 -6.52 -19.49 -11.56
CA PHE A 441 -6.98 -20.35 -12.66
C PHE A 441 -5.88 -21.11 -13.40
N SER A 442 -5.87 -22.45 -13.36
CA SER A 442 -4.87 -23.22 -14.10
C SER A 442 -5.01 -22.92 -15.60
N SER A 443 -3.92 -23.04 -16.35
CA SER A 443 -3.98 -22.98 -17.82
C SER A 443 -5.02 -23.96 -18.40
N LYS A 444 -5.23 -25.10 -17.73
CA LYS A 444 -6.28 -26.06 -18.08
C LYS A 444 -7.71 -25.52 -17.93
N ASP A 445 -8.01 -24.72 -16.90
CA ASP A 445 -9.34 -24.14 -16.74
C ASP A 445 -9.59 -23.08 -17.82
N GLY A 446 -8.55 -22.32 -18.19
CA GLY A 446 -8.58 -21.40 -19.32
C GLY A 446 -8.72 -22.13 -20.67
N GLU A 447 -8.03 -23.23 -20.86
CA GLU A 447 -8.15 -24.09 -22.05
C GLU A 447 -9.53 -24.73 -22.14
N ILE A 448 -10.08 -25.21 -21.03
CA ILE A 448 -11.44 -25.79 -20.98
C ILE A 448 -12.48 -24.69 -21.26
N ALA A 449 -12.33 -23.49 -20.67
CA ALA A 449 -13.21 -22.37 -20.94
C ALA A 449 -13.14 -21.93 -22.42
N ALA A 450 -11.94 -21.86 -23.00
CA ALA A 450 -11.74 -21.56 -24.42
C ALA A 450 -12.32 -22.65 -25.33
N ALA A 451 -12.15 -23.94 -24.95
CA ALA A 451 -12.74 -25.05 -25.68
C ALA A 451 -14.28 -25.03 -25.62
N ILE A 452 -14.87 -24.76 -24.45
CA ILE A 452 -16.33 -24.62 -24.31
C ILE A 452 -16.84 -23.45 -25.16
N LEU A 453 -16.15 -22.29 -25.11
CA LEU A 453 -16.52 -21.11 -25.91
C LEU A 453 -16.40 -21.36 -27.42
N SER A 454 -15.41 -22.17 -27.87
CA SER A 454 -15.25 -22.54 -29.28
C SER A 454 -16.36 -23.49 -29.79
N LEU A 455 -16.98 -24.24 -28.88
CA LEU A 455 -18.08 -25.15 -29.17
C LEU A 455 -19.43 -24.47 -29.16
N LEU A 456 -19.52 -23.26 -28.63
CA LEU A 456 -20.76 -22.49 -28.67
C LEU A 456 -21.01 -21.97 -30.09
N PRO A 457 -22.23 -22.16 -30.65
CA PRO A 457 -22.55 -21.67 -31.98
C PRO A 457 -22.28 -20.17 -32.10
N LYS A 458 -21.59 -19.74 -33.14
CA LYS A 458 -21.22 -18.34 -33.43
C LYS A 458 -22.39 -17.38 -33.60
N ARG A 459 -23.63 -17.81 -33.42
CA ARG A 459 -24.86 -17.05 -33.43
C ARG A 459 -25.70 -17.37 -32.19
N ILE A 460 -25.46 -16.68 -31.11
CA ILE A 460 -26.52 -16.43 -30.15
C ILE A 460 -27.09 -15.06 -30.54
N GLU A 461 -28.16 -15.06 -31.33
CA GLU A 461 -28.99 -13.88 -31.49
C GLU A 461 -29.69 -13.65 -30.16
N PHE A 462 -29.20 -12.67 -29.40
CA PHE A 462 -29.89 -12.26 -28.18
C PHE A 462 -31.26 -11.67 -28.57
N ILE A 463 -32.33 -12.37 -28.18
CA ILE A 463 -33.63 -11.79 -28.13
C ILE A 463 -33.55 -10.65 -27.10
N ARG A 464 -33.56 -9.42 -27.59
CA ARG A 464 -33.63 -8.22 -26.75
C ARG A 464 -34.98 -8.25 -26.00
N SER A 465 -34.96 -8.76 -24.76
CA SER A 465 -36.01 -8.46 -23.82
C SER A 465 -35.89 -6.98 -23.44
N LYS A 466 -37.00 -6.27 -23.39
CA LYS A 466 -37.07 -4.82 -23.12
C LYS A 466 -36.65 -4.43 -21.67
N GLU A 467 -36.26 -5.37 -20.85
CA GLU A 467 -35.70 -5.14 -19.52
C GLU A 467 -34.20 -5.52 -19.58
N GLU A 468 -33.36 -4.52 -19.81
CA GLU A 468 -31.92 -4.67 -19.80
C GLU A 468 -31.48 -4.93 -18.35
N ASP A 469 -31.26 -6.19 -18.00
CA ASP A 469 -30.57 -6.57 -16.79
C ASP A 469 -29.07 -6.20 -16.94
N PRO A 470 -28.56 -5.22 -16.17
CA PRO A 470 -27.15 -4.79 -16.23
C PRO A 470 -26.17 -5.94 -16.01
N TRP A 471 -26.64 -7.02 -15.37
CA TRP A 471 -25.90 -8.24 -15.05
C TRP A 471 -25.53 -9.07 -16.27
N MET A 472 -26.39 -9.14 -17.26
CA MET A 472 -26.14 -9.93 -18.48
C MET A 472 -25.12 -9.23 -19.40
N ARG A 473 -25.11 -7.91 -19.47
CA ARG A 473 -24.16 -7.13 -20.25
C ARG A 473 -22.72 -7.30 -19.75
N SER A 474 -22.49 -7.30 -18.43
CA SER A 474 -21.14 -7.41 -17.84
C SER A 474 -20.50 -8.76 -18.08
N ARG A 475 -21.28 -9.82 -18.20
CA ARG A 475 -20.78 -11.21 -18.30
C ARG A 475 -20.19 -11.54 -19.67
N PHE A 476 -20.66 -10.91 -20.74
CA PHE A 476 -20.23 -11.20 -22.11
C PHE A 476 -19.12 -10.29 -22.62
N ASP A 477 -19.08 -9.03 -22.16
CA ASP A 477 -18.01 -8.13 -22.52
C ASP A 477 -16.65 -8.51 -21.86
N TRP A 478 -16.68 -9.31 -20.79
CA TRP A 478 -15.45 -9.87 -20.18
C TRP A 478 -14.79 -10.92 -21.10
N ILE A 479 -15.61 -11.64 -21.89
CA ILE A 479 -15.14 -12.63 -22.87
C ILE A 479 -14.49 -11.93 -24.07
N ASP A 480 -15.02 -10.79 -24.51
CA ASP A 480 -14.45 -10.01 -25.63
C ASP A 480 -13.13 -9.29 -25.25
N SER A 481 -12.82 -9.14 -23.95
CA SER A 481 -11.56 -8.56 -23.50
C SER A 481 -10.37 -9.54 -23.57
N PHE A 482 -10.61 -10.84 -23.70
CA PHE A 482 -9.59 -11.84 -24.03
C PHE A 482 -9.44 -11.92 -25.54
N ASP A 483 -8.36 -11.33 -26.06
CA ASP A 483 -8.02 -11.41 -27.48
C ASP A 483 -7.52 -12.83 -27.82
N ILE A 484 -8.50 -13.71 -28.14
CA ILE A 484 -8.30 -15.16 -28.42
C ILE A 484 -7.36 -15.36 -29.62
N HIS A 485 -7.21 -14.34 -30.50
CA HIS A 485 -6.34 -14.43 -31.68
C HIS A 485 -4.84 -14.41 -31.36
N HIS A 486 -4.42 -13.94 -30.20
CA HIS A 486 -2.99 -13.92 -29.82
C HIS A 486 -2.49 -15.22 -29.16
N ILE A 487 -3.39 -16.08 -28.69
CA ILE A 487 -3.01 -17.34 -28.03
C ILE A 487 -2.71 -18.46 -29.05
N SER A 488 -3.38 -18.46 -30.20
CA SER A 488 -3.23 -19.53 -31.18
C SER A 488 -1.97 -19.46 -32.06
N SER A 489 -1.30 -18.30 -32.16
CA SER A 489 -0.15 -18.09 -33.04
C SER A 489 1.23 -18.33 -32.42
N ARG A 490 1.32 -18.59 -31.11
CA ARG A 490 2.60 -18.84 -30.41
C ARG A 490 2.91 -20.29 -30.09
N TRP A 491 2.04 -21.23 -30.46
CA TRP A 491 2.22 -22.67 -30.15
C TRP A 491 2.42 -23.54 -31.38
N SER A 492 2.71 -22.93 -32.54
CA SER A 492 3.04 -23.67 -33.80
C SER A 492 4.47 -23.44 -34.28
N GLN A 493 5.42 -23.20 -33.37
CA GLN A 493 6.86 -23.35 -33.66
C GLN A 493 7.55 -24.05 -32.50
#